data_e435b99e862cba76d6a257a7ad8e243d
#
_entry.id   e435b99e862cba76d6a257a7ad8e243d
#
_cell.length_a   1.000
_cell.length_b   1.000
_cell.length_c   1.000
_cell.angle_alpha   90.00
_cell.angle_beta   90.00
_cell.angle_gamma   90.00
#
_symmetry.space_group_name_H-M   'P 1'
#
loop_
_entity.id
_entity.type
_entity.pdbx_description
1 polymer ?
#
loop_
_entity_poly.entity_id
_entity_poly.type
_entity_poly.pdbx_seq_one_letter_code
_entity_poly.pdbx_strand_id
1 'polypeptide(L)'
;NSVEDTAYDAANSKLSAIMRGYYKDPYIEYFVPNNVAQLPPMNLGYFARCQIMLQAVLKFHKIHGDGIQVVILGCGYDTLFWRLRDMNVNVKGWYDLDLEFVVKRKGPIVAGNSIFAPLDNYYLIECDLSKENTVKECLLKSNFDENAPTIFVDECSLIYVDPFAVDKIICYAGQLKESAFISYGMIKPNDQFGKMMVQNFQSFGAPLKGINQYPTIQSYVERFQKCGYKKVKACDMDKAMKLILTPEDFMRVRKLEIQDDPEELSYMLSHYILAI
;
A
#
# COMPACT_ATOMS: atom_id res chain seq x y z
N ASN A 1 2.84 14.85 -15.50
CA ASN A 1 2.58 13.68 -14.67
C ASN A 1 3.91 13.27 -14.02
N SER A 2 3.85 12.89 -12.76
CA SER A 2 5.01 12.53 -11.95
C SER A 2 4.63 11.42 -10.95
N VAL A 3 5.59 10.94 -10.16
CA VAL A 3 5.31 10.01 -9.04
C VAL A 3 4.27 10.60 -8.08
N GLU A 4 4.24 11.91 -7.91
CA GLU A 4 3.26 12.62 -7.08
C GLU A 4 1.82 12.46 -7.60
N ASP A 5 1.63 12.46 -8.93
CA ASP A 5 0.30 12.26 -9.54
C ASP A 5 -0.23 10.85 -9.27
N THR A 6 0.65 9.84 -9.11
CA THR A 6 0.23 8.46 -8.83
C THR A 6 -0.52 8.32 -7.51
N ALA A 7 -0.23 9.18 -6.52
CA ALA A 7 -0.95 9.20 -5.25
C ALA A 7 -2.42 9.63 -5.45
N TYR A 8 -2.65 10.63 -6.30
CA TYR A 8 -4.00 11.08 -6.64
C TYR A 8 -4.76 10.03 -7.47
N ASP A 9 -4.10 9.43 -8.45
CA ASP A 9 -4.71 8.40 -9.31
C ASP A 9 -5.12 7.16 -8.49
N ALA A 10 -4.29 6.75 -7.52
CA ALA A 10 -4.63 5.67 -6.61
C ALA A 10 -5.84 6.03 -5.73
N ALA A 11 -5.88 7.24 -5.16
CA ALA A 11 -7.00 7.70 -4.36
C ALA A 11 -8.30 7.80 -5.19
N ASN A 12 -8.23 8.30 -6.42
CA ASN A 12 -9.36 8.34 -7.34
C ASN A 12 -9.90 6.93 -7.66
N SER A 13 -9.01 5.97 -7.88
CA SER A 13 -9.39 4.58 -8.16
C SER A 13 -10.03 3.92 -6.94
N LYS A 14 -9.51 4.20 -5.73
CA LYS A 14 -10.14 3.78 -4.47
C LYS A 14 -11.54 4.37 -4.32
N LEU A 15 -11.70 5.68 -4.56
CA LEU A 15 -13.01 6.35 -4.49
C LEU A 15 -13.99 5.79 -5.52
N SER A 16 -13.54 5.50 -6.75
CA SER A 16 -14.40 4.86 -7.76
C SER A 16 -14.96 3.53 -7.26
N ALA A 17 -14.13 2.66 -6.68
CA ALA A 17 -14.58 1.39 -6.12
C ALA A 17 -15.58 1.58 -4.95
N ILE A 18 -15.36 2.58 -4.09
CA ILE A 18 -16.27 2.93 -3.00
C ILE A 18 -17.63 3.38 -3.52
N MET A 19 -17.66 4.27 -4.52
CA MET A 19 -18.90 4.78 -5.11
C MET A 19 -19.69 3.67 -5.84
N ARG A 20 -19.02 2.61 -6.31
CA ARG A 20 -19.66 1.41 -6.84
C ARG A 20 -20.12 0.41 -5.76
N GLY A 21 -19.83 0.67 -4.48
CA GLY A 21 -20.28 -0.16 -3.36
C GLY A 21 -19.36 -1.32 -3.00
N TYR A 22 -18.12 -1.36 -3.49
CA TYR A 22 -17.17 -2.44 -3.18
C TYR A 22 -16.81 -2.47 -1.69
N TYR A 23 -16.63 -1.32 -1.06
CA TYR A 23 -16.39 -1.19 0.39
C TYR A 23 -16.76 0.22 0.85
N LYS A 24 -16.66 0.46 2.17
CA LYS A 24 -16.96 1.75 2.77
C LYS A 24 -15.69 2.45 3.24
N ASP A 25 -15.55 3.70 2.87
CA ASP A 25 -14.51 4.60 3.32
C ASP A 25 -15.00 6.04 3.22
N PRO A 26 -15.45 6.65 4.32
CA PRO A 26 -15.98 8.01 4.29
C PRO A 26 -14.88 9.09 4.26
N TYR A 27 -13.61 8.70 4.27
CA TYR A 27 -12.48 9.61 4.39
C TYR A 27 -11.87 10.00 3.06
N ILE A 28 -11.84 9.07 2.09
CA ILE A 28 -11.10 9.26 0.83
C ILE A 28 -11.64 10.39 -0.03
N GLU A 29 -12.95 10.68 0.02
CA GLU A 29 -13.58 11.75 -0.75
C GLU A 29 -13.04 13.15 -0.42
N TYR A 30 -12.51 13.36 0.79
CA TYR A 30 -11.88 14.63 1.18
C TYR A 30 -10.60 14.93 0.39
N PHE A 31 -9.95 13.90 -0.14
CA PHE A 31 -8.71 14.01 -0.92
C PHE A 31 -8.96 14.05 -2.43
N VAL A 32 -10.13 13.62 -2.89
CA VAL A 32 -10.48 13.47 -4.31
C VAL A 32 -11.77 14.25 -4.61
N PRO A 33 -11.67 15.57 -4.87
CA PRO A 33 -12.85 16.42 -5.08
C PRO A 33 -13.62 16.07 -6.36
N ASN A 34 -12.95 15.51 -7.38
CA ASN A 34 -13.56 15.15 -8.65
C ASN A 34 -13.27 13.67 -8.94
N ASN A 35 -14.27 12.80 -8.75
CA ASN A 35 -14.11 11.39 -9.05
C ASN A 35 -14.25 11.11 -10.55
N VAL A 36 -13.30 10.37 -11.09
CA VAL A 36 -13.36 9.78 -12.43
C VAL A 36 -13.60 8.28 -12.28
N ALA A 37 -14.76 7.82 -12.76
CA ALA A 37 -15.14 6.42 -12.68
C ALA A 37 -14.12 5.52 -13.38
N GLN A 38 -13.76 4.42 -12.73
CA GLN A 38 -12.86 3.41 -13.27
C GLN A 38 -13.63 2.22 -13.85
N LEU A 39 -12.94 1.44 -14.68
CA LEU A 39 -13.50 0.20 -15.24
C LEU A 39 -13.66 -0.88 -14.15
N PRO A 40 -14.59 -1.83 -14.32
CA PRO A 40 -14.86 -2.89 -13.34
C PRO A 40 -13.62 -3.68 -12.89
N PRO A 41 -12.68 -4.07 -13.77
CA PRO A 41 -11.44 -4.74 -13.34
C PRO A 41 -10.58 -3.88 -12.40
N MET A 42 -10.53 -2.58 -12.62
CA MET A 42 -9.80 -1.65 -11.76
C MET A 42 -10.48 -1.51 -10.40
N ASN A 43 -11.81 -1.35 -10.36
CA ASN A 43 -12.58 -1.27 -9.11
C ASN A 43 -12.38 -2.53 -8.24
N LEU A 44 -12.45 -3.72 -8.86
CA LEU A 44 -12.21 -4.98 -8.16
C LEU A 44 -10.77 -5.12 -7.68
N GLY A 45 -9.80 -4.75 -8.51
CA GLY A 45 -8.38 -4.79 -8.17
C GLY A 45 -8.05 -3.89 -6.98
N TYR A 46 -8.55 -2.65 -6.95
CA TYR A 46 -8.35 -1.73 -5.84
C TYR A 46 -9.10 -2.15 -4.58
N PHE A 47 -10.30 -2.73 -4.71
CA PHE A 47 -10.99 -3.33 -3.56
C PHE A 47 -10.15 -4.44 -2.93
N ALA A 48 -9.69 -5.41 -3.71
CA ALA A 48 -8.86 -6.51 -3.23
C ALA A 48 -7.56 -6.00 -2.58
N ARG A 49 -6.88 -5.03 -3.21
CA ARG A 49 -5.68 -4.35 -2.68
C ARG A 49 -5.95 -3.73 -1.32
N CYS A 50 -7.03 -2.95 -1.16
CA CYS A 50 -7.39 -2.33 0.11
C CYS A 50 -7.74 -3.37 1.18
N GLN A 51 -8.40 -4.48 0.83
CA GLN A 51 -8.71 -5.56 1.77
C GLN A 51 -7.45 -6.29 2.24
N ILE A 52 -6.49 -6.51 1.36
CA ILE A 52 -5.21 -7.15 1.70
C ILE A 52 -4.44 -6.30 2.73
N MET A 53 -4.31 -5.00 2.51
CA MET A 53 -3.62 -4.11 3.45
C MET A 53 -4.32 -4.08 4.82
N LEU A 54 -5.64 -3.93 4.81
CA LEU A 54 -6.45 -3.99 6.03
C LEU A 54 -6.24 -5.30 6.79
N GLN A 55 -6.37 -6.45 6.12
CA GLN A 55 -6.23 -7.75 6.75
C GLN A 55 -4.82 -8.01 7.30
N ALA A 56 -3.78 -7.51 6.62
CA ALA A 56 -2.41 -7.63 7.12
C ALA A 56 -2.24 -6.91 8.46
N VAL A 57 -2.70 -5.66 8.56
CA VAL A 57 -2.63 -4.89 9.80
C VAL A 57 -3.49 -5.50 10.90
N LEU A 58 -4.71 -5.94 10.58
CA LEU A 58 -5.60 -6.63 11.55
C LEU A 58 -4.99 -7.92 12.09
N LYS A 59 -4.35 -8.73 11.24
CA LYS A 59 -3.68 -9.96 11.68
C LYS A 59 -2.49 -9.65 12.59
N PHE A 60 -1.72 -8.63 12.27
CA PHE A 60 -0.60 -8.20 13.09
C PHE A 60 -1.09 -7.66 14.44
N HIS A 61 -2.13 -6.81 14.44
CA HIS A 61 -2.77 -6.33 15.65
C HIS A 61 -3.34 -7.47 16.51
N LYS A 62 -3.98 -8.47 15.90
CA LYS A 62 -4.51 -9.63 16.62
C LYS A 62 -3.43 -10.39 17.40
N ILE A 63 -2.19 -10.40 16.90
CA ILE A 63 -1.06 -11.11 17.54
C ILE A 63 -0.44 -10.27 18.66
N HIS A 64 -0.31 -8.94 18.47
CA HIS A 64 0.49 -8.08 19.33
C HIS A 64 -0.33 -7.08 20.16
N GLY A 65 -1.65 -6.96 19.91
CA GLY A 65 -2.55 -6.02 20.60
C GLY A 65 -2.31 -4.56 20.21
N ASP A 66 -2.83 -3.65 21.03
CA ASP A 66 -2.81 -2.19 20.82
C ASP A 66 -1.40 -1.57 20.89
N GLY A 67 -0.39 -2.34 21.29
CA GLY A 67 1.01 -1.91 21.38
C GLY A 67 1.74 -1.82 20.04
N ILE A 68 1.09 -2.15 18.93
CA ILE A 68 1.71 -2.13 17.61
C ILE A 68 1.95 -0.72 17.08
N GLN A 69 2.96 -0.60 16.23
CA GLN A 69 3.19 0.56 15.38
C GLN A 69 2.98 0.18 13.91
N VAL A 70 2.44 1.11 13.14
CA VAL A 70 2.21 0.93 11.69
C VAL A 70 2.96 2.03 10.95
N VAL A 71 3.77 1.65 9.99
CA VAL A 71 4.54 2.57 9.14
C VAL A 71 4.09 2.38 7.69
N ILE A 72 3.50 3.42 7.11
CA ILE A 72 3.10 3.44 5.71
C ILE A 72 4.18 4.13 4.88
N LEU A 73 4.80 3.39 3.97
CA LEU A 73 5.87 3.87 3.11
C LEU A 73 5.28 4.39 1.80
N GLY A 74 5.31 5.72 1.60
CA GLY A 74 4.63 6.37 0.49
C GLY A 74 3.12 6.32 0.67
N CYS A 75 2.64 7.02 1.69
CA CYS A 75 1.24 6.91 2.14
C CYS A 75 0.23 7.48 1.15
N GLY A 76 0.62 8.41 0.27
CA GLY A 76 -0.32 9.12 -0.58
C GLY A 76 -1.50 9.66 0.23
N TYR A 77 -2.69 9.39 -0.25
CA TYR A 77 -3.93 9.74 0.44
C TYR A 77 -4.59 8.52 1.12
N ASP A 78 -3.77 7.61 1.66
CA ASP A 78 -4.26 6.45 2.41
C ASP A 78 -5.11 6.87 3.61
N THR A 79 -6.13 6.07 3.91
CA THR A 79 -7.14 6.31 4.94
C THR A 79 -7.26 5.16 5.93
N LEU A 80 -6.37 4.18 5.86
CA LEU A 80 -6.45 2.94 6.63
C LEU A 80 -6.46 3.19 8.14
N PHE A 81 -5.72 4.21 8.63
CA PHE A 81 -5.73 4.60 10.04
C PHE A 81 -7.13 4.86 10.57
N TRP A 82 -7.91 5.69 9.89
CA TRP A 82 -9.26 6.07 10.31
C TRP A 82 -10.25 4.93 10.15
N ARG A 83 -10.11 4.13 9.10
CA ARG A 83 -10.92 2.93 8.90
C ARG A 83 -10.72 1.89 10.01
N LEU A 84 -9.49 1.70 10.48
CA LEU A 84 -9.19 0.84 11.64
C LEU A 84 -9.76 1.41 12.93
N ARG A 85 -9.66 2.73 13.13
CA ARG A 85 -10.27 3.42 14.27
C ARG A 85 -11.79 3.18 14.33
N ASP A 86 -12.48 3.25 13.20
CA ASP A 86 -13.93 2.97 13.11
C ASP A 86 -14.27 1.51 13.47
N MET A 87 -13.28 0.61 13.35
CA MET A 87 -13.38 -0.78 13.77
C MET A 87 -12.97 -1.00 15.24
N ASN A 88 -12.72 0.07 15.99
CA ASN A 88 -12.19 0.06 17.37
C ASN A 88 -10.82 -0.66 17.49
N VAL A 89 -9.99 -0.57 16.46
CA VAL A 89 -8.63 -1.07 16.46
C VAL A 89 -7.70 0.08 16.82
N ASN A 90 -7.06 0.00 17.98
CA ASN A 90 -6.11 0.98 18.45
C ASN A 90 -4.68 0.56 18.10
N VAL A 91 -3.79 1.53 17.96
CA VAL A 91 -2.36 1.32 17.73
C VAL A 91 -1.55 2.28 18.61
N LYS A 92 -0.34 1.89 18.99
CA LYS A 92 0.60 2.74 19.74
C LYS A 92 1.03 3.96 18.93
N GLY A 93 1.25 3.78 17.61
CA GLY A 93 1.64 4.84 16.71
C GLY A 93 1.36 4.50 15.27
N TRP A 94 0.95 5.48 14.49
CA TRP A 94 0.74 5.40 13.05
C TRP A 94 1.59 6.44 12.34
N TYR A 95 2.44 6.01 11.42
CA TYR A 95 3.43 6.84 10.75
C TYR A 95 3.22 6.80 9.24
N ASP A 96 2.61 7.85 8.70
CA ASP A 96 2.45 8.08 7.28
C ASP A 96 3.66 8.83 6.74
N LEU A 97 4.48 8.17 5.92
CA LEU A 97 5.67 8.76 5.31
C LEU A 97 5.43 9.04 3.83
N ASP A 98 5.72 10.25 3.38
CA ASP A 98 5.64 10.61 1.96
C ASP A 98 6.48 11.85 1.63
N LEU A 99 6.56 12.18 0.36
CA LEU A 99 7.20 13.38 -0.16
C LEU A 99 6.47 14.66 0.34
N GLU A 100 7.21 15.76 0.40
CA GLU A 100 6.75 17.08 0.82
C GLU A 100 5.41 17.47 0.16
N PHE A 101 5.26 17.22 -1.14
CA PHE A 101 4.05 17.55 -1.88
C PHE A 101 2.80 16.87 -1.31
N VAL A 102 2.87 15.58 -1.01
CA VAL A 102 1.74 14.83 -0.43
C VAL A 102 1.46 15.33 0.98
N VAL A 103 2.49 15.51 1.79
CA VAL A 103 2.35 15.98 3.18
C VAL A 103 1.71 17.36 3.25
N LYS A 104 2.15 18.30 2.41
CA LYS A 104 1.57 19.65 2.31
C LYS A 104 0.13 19.68 1.86
N ARG A 105 -0.31 18.70 1.08
CA ARG A 105 -1.70 18.59 0.63
C ARG A 105 -2.59 17.81 1.61
N LYS A 106 -2.11 16.66 2.11
CA LYS A 106 -2.85 15.81 3.06
C LYS A 106 -3.01 16.47 4.43
N GLY A 107 -1.95 17.06 4.96
CA GLY A 107 -1.91 17.64 6.31
C GLY A 107 -3.01 18.66 6.60
N PRO A 108 -3.17 19.73 5.79
CA PRO A 108 -4.25 20.70 5.99
C PRO A 108 -5.65 20.12 5.92
N ILE A 109 -5.89 19.13 5.04
CA ILE A 109 -7.18 18.45 4.93
C ILE A 109 -7.48 17.68 6.21
N VAL A 110 -6.51 16.90 6.69
CA VAL A 110 -6.65 16.11 7.93
C VAL A 110 -6.84 17.01 9.15
N ALA A 111 -6.05 18.06 9.29
CA ALA A 111 -6.16 18.99 10.41
C ALA A 111 -7.43 19.84 10.38
N GLY A 112 -7.92 20.17 9.19
CA GLY A 112 -9.06 21.07 8.98
C GLY A 112 -10.44 20.42 9.08
N ASN A 113 -10.54 19.10 9.14
CA ASN A 113 -11.81 18.38 9.16
C ASN A 113 -11.95 17.48 10.37
N SER A 114 -12.96 17.74 11.18
CA SER A 114 -13.21 17.02 12.45
C SER A 114 -13.43 15.50 12.32
N ILE A 115 -13.80 15.02 11.13
CA ILE A 115 -13.97 13.59 10.88
C ILE A 115 -12.66 12.79 11.10
N PHE A 116 -11.51 13.44 10.91
CA PHE A 116 -10.20 12.83 11.10
C PHE A 116 -9.73 12.80 12.57
N ALA A 117 -10.33 13.62 13.44
CA ALA A 117 -9.94 13.68 14.85
C ALA A 117 -10.46 12.45 15.65
N PRO A 118 -9.77 12.02 16.74
CA PRO A 118 -8.50 12.56 17.23
C PRO A 118 -7.27 12.06 16.46
N LEU A 119 -6.12 12.73 16.62
CA LEU A 119 -4.86 12.44 15.91
C LEU A 119 -3.69 12.18 16.87
N ASP A 120 -3.95 11.82 18.13
CA ASP A 120 -2.95 11.76 19.20
C ASP A 120 -1.77 10.81 18.93
N ASN A 121 -1.99 9.77 18.13
CA ASN A 121 -1.01 8.77 17.74
C ASN A 121 -0.79 8.67 16.22
N TYR A 122 -1.22 9.68 15.48
CA TYR A 122 -1.06 9.78 14.03
C TYR A 122 0.03 10.79 13.68
N TYR A 123 1.00 10.35 12.89
CA TYR A 123 2.14 11.16 12.45
C TYR A 123 2.20 11.17 10.93
N LEU A 124 2.01 12.35 10.33
CA LEU A 124 2.23 12.58 8.89
C LEU A 124 3.58 13.23 8.72
N ILE A 125 4.51 12.55 8.08
CA ILE A 125 5.93 12.89 8.10
C ILE A 125 6.45 13.03 6.66
N GLU A 126 7.07 14.18 6.39
CA GLU A 126 7.84 14.35 5.16
C GLU A 126 9.08 13.45 5.19
N CYS A 127 9.15 12.53 4.22
CA CYS A 127 10.23 11.57 4.11
C CYS A 127 10.46 11.17 2.65
N ASP A 128 11.62 11.49 2.12
CA ASP A 128 12.04 11.04 0.79
C ASP A 128 12.65 9.64 0.90
N LEU A 129 11.88 8.63 0.50
CA LEU A 129 12.27 7.22 0.55
C LEU A 129 13.48 6.88 -0.33
N SER A 130 13.88 7.75 -1.25
CA SER A 130 15.05 7.56 -2.11
C SER A 130 16.37 7.89 -1.43
N LYS A 131 16.33 8.60 -0.30
CA LYS A 131 17.51 9.02 0.45
C LYS A 131 17.88 8.01 1.51
N GLU A 132 19.17 7.72 1.62
CA GLU A 132 19.71 6.77 2.59
C GLU A 132 19.42 7.22 4.03
N ASN A 133 19.06 6.26 4.89
CA ASN A 133 18.75 6.42 6.33
C ASN A 133 17.57 7.35 6.67
N THR A 134 16.94 7.99 5.69
CA THR A 134 15.89 8.99 5.95
C THR A 134 14.69 8.39 6.71
N VAL A 135 14.26 7.17 6.35
CA VAL A 135 13.14 6.50 7.03
C VAL A 135 13.43 6.33 8.53
N LYS A 136 14.59 5.80 8.89
CA LYS A 136 15.01 5.63 10.29
C LYS A 136 15.04 6.97 11.02
N GLU A 137 15.67 7.96 10.43
CA GLU A 137 15.80 9.30 11.03
C GLU A 137 14.45 9.99 11.24
N CYS A 138 13.55 9.91 10.25
CA CYS A 138 12.21 10.47 10.33
C CYS A 138 11.38 9.80 11.43
N LEU A 139 11.42 8.48 11.51
CA LEU A 139 10.71 7.72 12.54
C LEU A 139 11.21 8.06 13.94
N LEU A 140 12.53 8.06 14.17
CA LEU A 140 13.11 8.34 15.48
C LEU A 140 12.82 9.76 15.99
N LYS A 141 12.62 10.73 15.09
CA LYS A 141 12.20 12.10 15.44
C LYS A 141 10.71 12.20 15.82
N SER A 142 9.93 11.13 15.63
CA SER A 142 8.46 11.15 15.74
C SER A 142 7.92 10.16 16.78
N ASN A 143 8.57 10.01 17.92
CA ASN A 143 8.18 9.08 18.99
C ASN A 143 8.13 7.59 18.60
N PHE A 144 8.84 7.20 17.57
CA PHE A 144 8.93 5.81 17.15
C PHE A 144 9.77 4.99 18.13
N ASP A 145 9.27 3.82 18.53
CA ASP A 145 9.94 2.92 19.48
C ASP A 145 10.45 1.68 18.73
N GLU A 146 11.75 1.57 18.49
CA GLU A 146 12.37 0.44 17.81
C GLU A 146 12.16 -0.92 18.54
N ASN A 147 11.69 -0.91 19.78
CA ASN A 147 11.40 -2.12 20.55
C ASN A 147 9.93 -2.57 20.48
N ALA A 148 9.04 -1.72 19.99
CA ALA A 148 7.63 -2.07 19.84
C ALA A 148 7.37 -2.89 18.56
N PRO A 149 6.42 -3.83 18.60
CA PRO A 149 6.04 -4.56 17.40
C PRO A 149 5.60 -3.60 16.29
N THR A 150 6.22 -3.72 15.12
CA THR A 150 6.01 -2.77 14.02
C THR A 150 5.69 -3.50 12.71
N ILE A 151 4.64 -3.07 12.02
CA ILE A 151 4.36 -3.49 10.64
C ILE A 151 4.66 -2.35 9.67
N PHE A 152 5.51 -2.64 8.68
CA PHE A 152 5.76 -1.76 7.54
C PHE A 152 4.84 -2.13 6.39
N VAL A 153 4.22 -1.13 5.78
CA VAL A 153 3.26 -1.29 4.68
C VAL A 153 3.75 -0.50 3.48
N ASP A 154 4.02 -1.20 2.40
CA ASP A 154 4.27 -0.66 1.07
C ASP A 154 3.10 -1.01 0.16
N GLU A 155 2.29 -0.03 -0.15
CA GLU A 155 1.18 -0.17 -1.08
C GLU A 155 1.53 0.45 -2.43
N CYS A 156 2.37 -0.24 -3.22
CA CYS A 156 2.78 0.17 -4.56
C CYS A 156 3.54 1.51 -4.63
N SER A 157 4.36 1.80 -3.64
CA SER A 157 5.17 3.02 -3.58
C SER A 157 6.66 2.76 -3.82
N LEU A 158 7.20 1.70 -3.21
CA LEU A 158 8.62 1.39 -3.30
C LEU A 158 9.07 0.97 -4.71
N ILE A 159 8.15 0.59 -5.59
CA ILE A 159 8.47 0.27 -7.00
C ILE A 159 9.02 1.46 -7.78
N TYR A 160 8.71 2.69 -7.36
CA TYR A 160 9.20 3.94 -7.97
C TYR A 160 10.55 4.40 -7.41
N VAL A 161 10.99 3.80 -6.31
CA VAL A 161 12.23 4.16 -5.60
C VAL A 161 13.38 3.30 -6.12
N ASP A 162 14.59 3.84 -6.08
CA ASP A 162 15.80 3.09 -6.44
C ASP A 162 15.90 1.81 -5.59
N PRO A 163 16.12 0.64 -6.21
CA PRO A 163 16.12 -0.64 -5.49
C PRO A 163 17.12 -0.72 -4.35
N PHE A 164 18.27 -0.05 -4.47
CA PHE A 164 19.28 -0.04 -3.40
C PHE A 164 18.76 0.72 -2.17
N ALA A 165 18.10 1.85 -2.37
CA ALA A 165 17.48 2.60 -1.27
C ALA A 165 16.36 1.78 -0.60
N VAL A 166 15.55 1.08 -1.41
CA VAL A 166 14.49 0.19 -0.90
C VAL A 166 15.07 -0.96 -0.09
N ASP A 167 16.17 -1.57 -0.54
CA ASP A 167 16.84 -2.64 0.22
C ASP A 167 17.30 -2.18 1.60
N LYS A 168 17.79 -0.94 1.71
CA LYS A 168 18.14 -0.33 3.00
C LYS A 168 16.93 -0.20 3.94
N ILE A 169 15.76 0.22 3.40
CA ILE A 169 14.52 0.34 4.17
C ILE A 169 14.08 -1.05 4.67
N ILE A 170 14.05 -2.05 3.80
CA ILE A 170 13.64 -3.41 4.15
C ILE A 170 14.59 -4.00 5.20
N CYS A 171 15.91 -3.81 5.03
CA CYS A 171 16.91 -4.30 5.97
C CYS A 171 16.84 -3.59 7.33
N TYR A 172 16.56 -2.29 7.36
CA TYR A 172 16.30 -1.57 8.62
C TYR A 172 15.08 -2.18 9.34
N ALA A 173 13.97 -2.35 8.63
CA ALA A 173 12.78 -2.97 9.20
C ALA A 173 13.04 -4.39 9.72
N GLY A 174 13.81 -5.19 8.97
CA GLY A 174 14.18 -6.57 9.34
C GLY A 174 15.12 -6.68 10.54
N GLN A 175 15.78 -5.60 10.95
CA GLN A 175 16.63 -5.54 12.15
C GLN A 175 15.85 -5.25 13.43
N LEU A 176 14.62 -4.74 13.34
CA LEU A 176 13.79 -4.48 14.51
C LEU A 176 13.43 -5.80 15.22
N LYS A 177 13.27 -5.73 16.53
CA LYS A 177 13.04 -6.91 17.39
C LYS A 177 11.82 -7.72 16.96
N GLU A 178 10.72 -7.06 16.68
CA GLU A 178 9.47 -7.65 16.19
C GLU A 178 8.93 -6.80 15.05
N SER A 179 9.16 -7.24 13.83
CA SER A 179 8.67 -6.53 12.65
C SER A 179 8.03 -7.46 11.64
N ALA A 180 7.02 -6.95 10.97
CA ALA A 180 6.46 -7.51 9.76
C ALA A 180 6.58 -6.49 8.63
N PHE A 181 6.64 -6.96 7.41
CA PHE A 181 6.63 -6.12 6.23
C PHE A 181 5.64 -6.68 5.22
N ILE A 182 4.72 -5.83 4.74
CA ILE A 182 3.87 -6.17 3.60
C ILE A 182 4.21 -5.26 2.44
N SER A 183 4.50 -5.84 1.28
CA SER A 183 4.82 -5.10 0.06
C SER A 183 3.92 -5.55 -1.07
N TYR A 184 3.27 -4.60 -1.70
CA TYR A 184 2.50 -4.75 -2.93
C TYR A 184 3.21 -3.97 -4.03
N GLY A 185 3.60 -4.66 -5.10
CA GLY A 185 4.37 -4.08 -6.18
C GLY A 185 4.02 -4.71 -7.53
N MET A 186 4.89 -4.51 -8.52
CA MET A 186 4.72 -5.01 -9.88
C MET A 186 5.87 -5.92 -10.27
N ILE A 187 5.56 -6.96 -11.05
CA ILE A 187 6.49 -7.98 -11.54
C ILE A 187 6.25 -8.29 -13.02
N LYS A 188 7.04 -9.21 -13.60
CA LYS A 188 6.93 -9.72 -14.98
C LYS A 188 7.04 -8.61 -16.05
N PRO A 189 8.14 -7.83 -16.09
CA PRO A 189 8.27 -6.73 -17.05
C PRO A 189 8.47 -7.18 -18.50
N ASN A 190 8.73 -8.47 -18.75
CA ASN A 190 9.28 -8.96 -20.02
C ASN A 190 8.25 -9.55 -20.98
N ASP A 191 7.06 -9.92 -20.52
CA ASP A 191 5.98 -10.35 -21.41
C ASP A 191 5.28 -9.15 -22.07
N GLN A 192 4.28 -9.40 -22.89
CA GLN A 192 3.62 -8.36 -23.67
C GLN A 192 2.93 -7.31 -22.77
N PHE A 193 2.21 -7.76 -21.74
CA PHE A 193 1.54 -6.86 -20.79
C PHE A 193 2.55 -6.09 -19.95
N GLY A 194 3.57 -6.77 -19.44
CA GLY A 194 4.63 -6.15 -18.62
C GLY A 194 5.40 -5.08 -19.36
N LYS A 195 5.74 -5.29 -20.63
CA LYS A 195 6.39 -4.28 -21.48
C LYS A 195 5.50 -3.05 -21.67
N MET A 196 4.20 -3.27 -21.96
CA MET A 196 3.23 -2.17 -22.09
C MET A 196 3.09 -1.41 -20.75
N MET A 197 2.99 -2.13 -19.64
CA MET A 197 2.91 -1.55 -18.29
C MET A 197 4.14 -0.66 -18.02
N VAL A 198 5.35 -1.17 -18.23
CA VAL A 198 6.61 -0.40 -18.04
C VAL A 198 6.63 0.84 -18.92
N GLN A 199 6.27 0.72 -20.19
CA GLN A 199 6.23 1.85 -21.13
C GLN A 199 5.22 2.91 -20.70
N ASN A 200 4.02 2.51 -20.25
CA ASN A 200 3.00 3.43 -19.77
C ASN A 200 3.48 4.22 -18.56
N PHE A 201 4.00 3.56 -17.53
CA PHE A 201 4.54 4.26 -16.36
C PHE A 201 5.72 5.15 -16.69
N GLN A 202 6.60 4.74 -17.61
CA GLN A 202 7.68 5.57 -18.11
C GLN A 202 7.15 6.85 -18.80
N SER A 203 6.13 6.73 -19.65
CA SER A 203 5.53 7.86 -20.35
C SER A 203 4.79 8.83 -19.41
N PHE A 204 4.27 8.33 -18.29
CA PHE A 204 3.66 9.14 -17.23
C PHE A 204 4.67 9.82 -16.31
N GLY A 205 5.99 9.62 -16.51
CA GLY A 205 7.02 10.20 -15.67
C GLY A 205 7.17 9.52 -14.30
N ALA A 206 6.63 8.31 -14.14
CA ALA A 206 6.71 7.48 -12.95
C ALA A 206 7.36 6.12 -13.26
N PRO A 207 8.66 6.08 -13.62
CA PRO A 207 9.31 4.85 -14.04
C PRO A 207 9.38 3.83 -12.92
N LEU A 208 9.11 2.55 -13.25
CA LEU A 208 9.15 1.41 -12.33
C LEU A 208 10.59 0.97 -12.08
N LYS A 209 11.33 1.68 -11.23
CA LYS A 209 12.78 1.52 -11.05
C LYS A 209 13.18 0.12 -10.54
N GLY A 210 12.35 -0.48 -9.68
CA GLY A 210 12.65 -1.78 -9.06
C GLY A 210 12.30 -2.99 -9.91
N ILE A 211 11.48 -2.85 -10.96
CA ILE A 211 10.84 -3.98 -11.62
C ILE A 211 11.82 -4.93 -12.34
N ASN A 212 12.89 -4.39 -12.92
CA ASN A 212 13.90 -5.20 -13.62
C ASN A 212 14.86 -5.93 -12.67
N GLN A 213 15.06 -5.41 -11.46
CA GLN A 213 15.93 -6.03 -10.47
C GLN A 213 15.20 -7.14 -9.68
N TYR A 214 13.90 -6.95 -9.47
CA TYR A 214 13.04 -7.91 -8.76
C TYR A 214 11.83 -8.31 -9.63
N PRO A 215 12.06 -9.02 -10.77
CA PRO A 215 11.01 -9.26 -11.77
C PRO A 215 10.07 -10.42 -11.45
N THR A 216 10.34 -11.19 -10.39
CA THR A 216 9.62 -12.44 -10.09
C THR A 216 9.23 -12.55 -8.63
N ILE A 217 8.28 -13.43 -8.32
CA ILE A 217 7.89 -13.77 -6.94
C ILE A 217 9.12 -14.25 -6.16
N GLN A 218 9.94 -15.11 -6.76
CA GLN A 218 11.13 -15.65 -6.12
C GLN A 218 12.15 -14.55 -5.78
N SER A 219 12.37 -13.59 -6.67
CA SER A 219 13.29 -12.47 -6.42
C SER A 219 12.85 -11.59 -5.25
N TYR A 220 11.53 -11.39 -5.06
CA TYR A 220 11.01 -10.72 -3.87
C TYR A 220 11.27 -11.52 -2.59
N VAL A 221 11.02 -12.83 -2.60
CA VAL A 221 11.29 -13.69 -1.44
C VAL A 221 12.77 -13.60 -1.03
N GLU A 222 13.69 -13.73 -1.99
CA GLU A 222 15.13 -13.63 -1.76
C GLU A 222 15.55 -12.24 -1.24
N ARG A 223 14.93 -11.16 -1.75
CA ARG A 223 15.15 -9.79 -1.29
C ARG A 223 14.89 -9.65 0.20
N PHE A 224 13.70 -10.08 0.65
CA PHE A 224 13.33 -10.00 2.06
C PHE A 224 14.19 -10.92 2.95
N GLN A 225 14.51 -12.12 2.48
CA GLN A 225 15.38 -13.05 3.21
C GLN A 225 16.78 -12.47 3.43
N LYS A 226 17.37 -11.84 2.42
CA LYS A 226 18.65 -11.14 2.53
C LYS A 226 18.64 -10.01 3.56
N CYS A 227 17.49 -9.40 3.80
CA CYS A 227 17.29 -8.35 4.80
C CYS A 227 16.90 -8.86 6.19
N GLY A 228 16.98 -10.18 6.45
CA GLY A 228 16.81 -10.75 7.78
C GLY A 228 15.44 -11.35 8.08
N TYR A 229 14.49 -11.27 7.17
CA TYR A 229 13.18 -11.91 7.34
C TYR A 229 13.29 -13.42 7.15
N LYS A 230 13.05 -14.21 8.20
CA LYS A 230 13.16 -15.68 8.20
C LYS A 230 11.95 -16.36 7.54
N LYS A 231 10.79 -15.73 7.61
CA LYS A 231 9.54 -16.26 7.06
C LYS A 231 9.02 -15.26 6.04
N VAL A 232 9.09 -15.62 4.79
CA VAL A 232 8.59 -14.78 3.69
C VAL A 232 7.61 -15.60 2.87
N LYS A 233 6.42 -15.07 2.68
CA LYS A 233 5.40 -15.61 1.78
C LYS A 233 5.13 -14.60 0.70
N ALA A 234 5.09 -15.04 -0.54
CA ALA A 234 4.76 -14.18 -1.65
C ALA A 234 3.90 -14.92 -2.69
N CYS A 235 3.02 -14.21 -3.34
CA CYS A 235 2.22 -14.69 -4.46
C CYS A 235 1.82 -13.51 -5.35
N ASP A 236 1.34 -13.81 -6.56
CA ASP A 236 0.71 -12.78 -7.38
C ASP A 236 -0.66 -12.37 -6.81
N MET A 237 -1.17 -11.26 -7.34
CA MET A 237 -2.40 -10.66 -6.83
C MET A 237 -3.65 -11.47 -7.18
N ASP A 238 -3.65 -12.24 -8.29
CA ASP A 238 -4.75 -13.14 -8.63
C ASP A 238 -4.93 -14.21 -7.53
N LYS A 239 -3.82 -14.80 -7.08
CA LYS A 239 -3.83 -15.77 -5.97
C LYS A 239 -4.13 -15.09 -4.64
N ALA A 240 -3.55 -13.92 -4.36
CA ALA A 240 -3.78 -13.18 -3.13
C ALA A 240 -5.26 -12.81 -2.95
N MET A 241 -5.91 -12.34 -4.00
CA MET A 241 -7.35 -12.02 -4.00
C MET A 241 -8.21 -13.23 -3.65
N LYS A 242 -7.90 -14.40 -4.23
CA LYS A 242 -8.63 -15.66 -3.94
C LYS A 242 -8.42 -16.17 -2.51
N LEU A 243 -7.32 -15.79 -1.85
CA LEU A 243 -7.02 -16.15 -0.47
C LEU A 243 -7.64 -15.19 0.56
N ILE A 244 -7.85 -13.94 0.19
CA ILE A 244 -8.27 -12.88 1.10
C ILE A 244 -9.77 -12.60 1.04
N LEU A 245 -10.36 -12.60 -0.16
CA LEU A 245 -11.79 -12.37 -0.32
C LEU A 245 -12.58 -13.62 0.06
N THR A 246 -13.63 -13.43 0.85
CA THR A 246 -14.53 -14.51 1.23
C THR A 246 -15.46 -14.90 0.06
N PRO A 247 -16.08 -16.09 0.10
CA PRO A 247 -17.13 -16.44 -0.87
C PRO A 247 -18.27 -15.41 -0.90
N GLU A 248 -18.62 -14.85 0.26
CA GLU A 248 -19.62 -13.80 0.40
C GLU A 248 -19.19 -12.51 -0.31
N ASP A 249 -17.92 -12.12 -0.19
CA ASP A 249 -17.36 -10.99 -0.94
C ASP A 249 -17.47 -11.21 -2.44
N PHE A 250 -17.10 -12.39 -2.93
CA PHE A 250 -17.21 -12.71 -4.34
C PHE A 250 -18.65 -12.69 -4.85
N MET A 251 -19.60 -13.24 -4.08
CA MET A 251 -21.01 -13.20 -4.42
C MET A 251 -21.58 -11.78 -4.44
N ARG A 252 -21.15 -10.95 -3.49
CA ARG A 252 -21.55 -9.54 -3.40
C ARG A 252 -21.00 -8.73 -4.55
N VAL A 253 -19.71 -8.83 -4.81
CA VAL A 253 -19.00 -8.05 -5.82
C VAL A 253 -19.50 -8.35 -7.24
N ARG A 254 -19.80 -9.61 -7.55
CA ARG A 254 -20.40 -10.00 -8.84
C ARG A 254 -21.75 -9.32 -9.15
N LYS A 255 -22.45 -8.84 -8.12
CA LYS A 255 -23.72 -8.11 -8.27
C LYS A 255 -23.52 -6.62 -8.50
N LEU A 256 -22.32 -6.09 -8.23
CA LEU A 256 -22.03 -4.65 -8.36
C LEU A 256 -21.72 -4.28 -9.81
N GLU A 257 -20.85 -5.07 -10.45
CA GLU A 257 -20.40 -4.83 -11.81
C GLU A 257 -20.10 -6.17 -12.50
N ILE A 258 -20.35 -6.21 -13.82
CA ILE A 258 -20.01 -7.36 -14.65
C ILE A 258 -18.52 -7.32 -14.97
N GLN A 259 -17.83 -8.43 -14.76
CA GLN A 259 -16.46 -8.64 -15.20
C GLN A 259 -16.51 -9.37 -16.54
N ASP A 260 -16.31 -8.64 -17.65
CA ASP A 260 -16.52 -9.15 -18.99
C ASP A 260 -15.54 -10.27 -19.36
N ASP A 261 -14.28 -10.15 -18.93
CA ASP A 261 -13.24 -11.14 -19.20
C ASP A 261 -12.47 -11.51 -17.90
N PRO A 262 -12.86 -12.59 -17.22
CA PRO A 262 -12.17 -13.06 -16.02
C PRO A 262 -10.73 -13.57 -16.29
N GLU A 263 -10.42 -14.03 -17.51
CA GLU A 263 -9.07 -14.51 -17.86
C GLU A 263 -8.12 -13.33 -18.04
N GLU A 264 -8.59 -12.27 -18.73
CA GLU A 264 -7.82 -11.01 -18.85
C GLU A 264 -7.57 -10.38 -17.48
N LEU A 265 -8.59 -10.34 -16.61
CA LEU A 265 -8.44 -9.87 -15.24
C LEU A 265 -7.39 -10.69 -14.47
N SER A 266 -7.46 -12.01 -14.50
CA SER A 266 -6.50 -12.90 -13.85
C SER A 266 -5.08 -12.69 -14.39
N TYR A 267 -4.94 -12.53 -15.70
CA TYR A 267 -3.66 -12.24 -16.35
C TYR A 267 -3.09 -10.88 -15.89
N MET A 268 -3.90 -9.83 -15.91
CA MET A 268 -3.51 -8.51 -15.40
C MET A 268 -3.06 -8.57 -13.94
N LEU A 269 -3.85 -9.20 -13.05
CA LEU A 269 -3.54 -9.33 -11.62
C LEU A 269 -2.28 -10.17 -11.38
N SER A 270 -1.91 -11.07 -12.28
CA SER A 270 -0.68 -11.86 -12.17
C SER A 270 0.60 -11.03 -12.32
N HIS A 271 0.51 -9.77 -12.77
CA HIS A 271 1.64 -8.83 -12.87
C HIS A 271 1.86 -8.00 -11.61
N TYR A 272 1.03 -8.18 -10.60
CA TYR A 272 1.21 -7.58 -9.30
C TYR A 272 1.60 -8.64 -8.29
N ILE A 273 2.46 -8.26 -7.33
CA ILE A 273 2.96 -9.15 -6.28
C ILE A 273 2.51 -8.67 -4.92
N LEU A 274 2.20 -9.62 -4.07
CA LEU A 274 2.10 -9.44 -2.62
C LEU A 274 3.19 -10.26 -1.95
N ALA A 275 4.02 -9.63 -1.11
CA ALA A 275 5.01 -10.27 -0.26
C ALA A 275 4.79 -9.88 1.21
N ILE A 276 4.84 -10.86 2.11
CA ILE A 276 4.68 -10.69 3.56
C ILE A 276 5.76 -11.47 4.27
#